data_2818fa313af863f85bdcc6b2f4091e46
#
_entry.id   2818fa313af863f85bdcc6b2f4091e46
#
_cell.length_a   1.000
_cell.length_b   1.000
_cell.length_c   1.000
_cell.angle_alpha   90.00
_cell.angle_beta   90.00
_cell.angle_gamma   90.00
#
_symmetry.space_group_name_H-M   'P 1'
#
loop_
_entity.id
_entity.type
_entity.pdbx_description
1 polymer ?
#
loop_
_entity_poly.entity_id
_entity_poly.type
_entity_poly.pdbx_seq_one_letter_code
_entity_poly.pdbx_strand_id
1 'polypeptide(L)'
;MDDRRLDDAEMATWLPTIRFVQLLPQVLDRALKAETGLNHAHYAILITLAGSGDGAVTMTELAHIAGLSRSRLSHALDSLEERGWVARSSCSSDKRTLSATLTPAGRELLRSAAPVHVAQIRELVLDPLSDAEREQLGGILTKLLPGVTAAL
;
A
#
# COMPACT_ATOMS: atom_id res chain seq x y z
N MET A 1 -33.96 21.52 1.20
CA MET A 1 -33.38 20.18 0.99
C MET A 1 -32.27 20.43 0.00
N ASP A 2 -31.03 20.47 0.50
CA ASP A 2 -29.85 20.79 -0.30
C ASP A 2 -29.60 19.60 -1.23
N ASP A 3 -29.93 19.75 -2.51
CA ASP A 3 -29.75 18.69 -3.53
C ASP A 3 -28.26 18.69 -3.94
N ARG A 4 -27.42 18.15 -3.06
CA ARG A 4 -25.97 18.03 -3.27
C ARG A 4 -25.66 16.93 -4.30
N ARG A 5 -26.16 17.12 -5.52
CA ARG A 5 -25.72 16.33 -6.66
C ARG A 5 -24.45 16.93 -7.22
N LEU A 6 -23.57 16.07 -7.70
CA LEU A 6 -22.41 16.51 -8.46
C LEU A 6 -22.90 17.12 -9.79
N ASP A 7 -22.34 18.24 -10.17
CA ASP A 7 -22.54 18.81 -11.50
C ASP A 7 -21.76 18.04 -12.58
N ASP A 8 -21.93 18.40 -13.84
CA ASP A 8 -21.32 17.70 -14.97
C ASP A 8 -19.78 17.78 -14.93
N ALA A 9 -19.19 18.89 -14.48
CA ALA A 9 -17.75 19.07 -14.37
C ALA A 9 -17.19 18.26 -13.19
N GLU A 10 -17.89 18.22 -12.07
CA GLU A 10 -17.56 17.38 -10.91
C GLU A 10 -17.66 15.90 -11.27
N MET A 11 -18.71 15.50 -12.00
CA MET A 11 -18.86 14.11 -12.48
C MET A 11 -17.78 13.73 -13.48
N ALA A 12 -17.37 14.62 -14.38
CA ALA A 12 -16.27 14.40 -15.32
C ALA A 12 -14.93 14.17 -14.60
N THR A 13 -14.75 14.74 -13.43
CA THR A 13 -13.57 14.51 -12.58
C THR A 13 -13.71 13.24 -11.74
N TRP A 14 -14.87 13.02 -11.14
CA TRP A 14 -15.12 11.94 -10.21
C TRP A 14 -15.09 10.55 -10.85
N LEU A 15 -15.76 10.38 -11.99
CA LEU A 15 -15.88 9.06 -12.62
C LEU A 15 -14.54 8.44 -13.05
N PRO A 16 -13.63 9.14 -13.74
CA PRO A 16 -12.31 8.58 -14.04
C PRO A 16 -11.47 8.36 -12.78
N THR A 17 -11.59 9.23 -11.77
CA THR A 17 -10.86 9.10 -10.50
C THR A 17 -11.24 7.81 -9.78
N ILE A 18 -12.54 7.59 -9.54
CA ILE A 18 -12.98 6.38 -8.82
C ILE A 18 -12.67 5.11 -9.61
N ARG A 19 -12.80 5.14 -10.94
CA ARG A 19 -12.44 4.01 -11.79
C ARG A 19 -10.95 3.69 -11.72
N PHE A 20 -10.10 4.69 -11.77
CA PHE A 20 -8.65 4.53 -11.63
C PHE A 20 -8.27 3.92 -10.29
N VAL A 21 -8.80 4.47 -9.18
CA VAL A 21 -8.58 3.98 -7.82
C VAL A 21 -9.04 2.52 -7.64
N GLN A 22 -10.11 2.11 -8.32
CA GLN A 22 -10.62 0.74 -8.26
C GLN A 22 -9.79 -0.24 -9.10
N LEU A 23 -9.31 0.17 -10.27
CA LEU A 23 -8.65 -0.73 -11.22
C LEU A 23 -7.15 -0.88 -10.96
N LEU A 24 -6.46 0.20 -10.63
CA LEU A 24 -5.00 0.17 -10.45
C LEU A 24 -4.53 -0.89 -9.45
N PRO A 25 -5.10 -0.99 -8.23
CA PRO A 25 -4.69 -2.01 -7.27
C PRO A 25 -4.88 -3.44 -7.79
N GLN A 26 -5.92 -3.69 -8.59
CA GLN A 26 -6.19 -5.02 -9.16
C GLN A 26 -5.15 -5.42 -10.20
N VAL A 27 -4.71 -4.47 -11.03
CA VAL A 27 -3.67 -4.73 -12.04
C VAL A 27 -2.33 -4.98 -11.38
N LEU A 28 -1.94 -4.13 -10.40
CA LEU A 28 -0.71 -4.30 -9.63
C LEU A 28 -0.70 -5.63 -8.86
N ASP A 29 -1.83 -6.02 -8.26
CA ASP A 29 -1.98 -7.31 -7.57
C ASP A 29 -1.76 -8.49 -8.51
N ARG A 30 -2.37 -8.46 -9.69
CA ARG A 30 -2.25 -9.54 -10.68
C ARG A 30 -0.82 -9.74 -11.13
N ALA A 31 -0.09 -8.69 -11.43
CA ALA A 31 1.29 -8.75 -11.88
C ALA A 31 2.23 -9.28 -10.79
N LEU A 32 2.15 -8.73 -9.59
CA LEU A 32 2.93 -9.22 -8.45
C LEU A 32 2.67 -10.70 -8.17
N LYS A 33 1.40 -11.11 -8.21
CA LYS A 33 1.00 -12.48 -7.92
C LYS A 33 1.51 -13.47 -8.97
N ALA A 34 1.49 -13.08 -10.25
CA ALA A 34 2.00 -13.91 -11.34
C ALA A 34 3.51 -14.17 -11.24
N GLU A 35 4.29 -13.14 -10.92
CA GLU A 35 5.75 -13.19 -10.95
C GLU A 35 6.38 -13.63 -9.61
N THR A 36 5.74 -13.31 -8.48
CA THR A 36 6.34 -13.48 -7.16
C THR A 36 5.48 -14.27 -6.17
N GLY A 37 4.23 -14.54 -6.49
CA GLY A 37 3.25 -15.12 -5.57
C GLY A 37 2.77 -14.17 -4.47
N LEU A 38 3.24 -12.91 -4.48
CA LEU A 38 2.78 -11.86 -3.54
C LEU A 38 1.50 -11.20 -4.07
N ASN A 39 0.58 -10.90 -3.17
CA ASN A 39 -0.47 -9.93 -3.46
C ASN A 39 0.00 -8.51 -3.08
N HIS A 40 -0.69 -7.50 -3.58
CA HIS A 40 -0.33 -6.09 -3.37
C HIS A 40 -0.32 -5.70 -1.88
N ALA A 41 -1.23 -6.26 -1.07
CA ALA A 41 -1.26 -6.01 0.38
C ALA A 41 -0.03 -6.59 1.09
N HIS A 42 0.41 -7.80 0.71
CA HIS A 42 1.65 -8.39 1.20
C HIS A 42 2.86 -7.54 0.82
N TYR A 43 2.92 -7.08 -0.43
CA TYR A 43 4.00 -6.21 -0.90
C TYR A 43 4.05 -4.89 -0.12
N ALA A 44 2.90 -4.25 0.12
CA ALA A 44 2.81 -3.01 0.91
C ALA A 44 3.31 -3.20 2.36
N ILE A 45 3.00 -4.33 2.99
CA ILE A 45 3.52 -4.68 4.32
C ILE A 45 5.05 -4.84 4.27
N LEU A 46 5.57 -5.61 3.32
CA LEU A 46 7.01 -5.87 3.21
C LEU A 46 7.81 -4.59 2.95
N ILE A 47 7.33 -3.71 2.06
CA ILE A 47 8.03 -2.44 1.77
C ILE A 47 7.99 -1.48 2.97
N THR A 48 6.89 -1.45 3.72
CA THR A 48 6.79 -0.66 4.95
C THR A 48 7.79 -1.14 6.00
N LEU A 49 7.89 -2.45 6.20
CA LEU A 49 8.87 -3.03 7.12
C LEU A 49 10.32 -2.82 6.65
N ALA A 50 10.57 -2.84 5.34
CA ALA A 50 11.90 -2.54 4.80
C ALA A 50 12.30 -1.07 5.04
N GLY A 51 11.35 -0.15 4.93
CA GLY A 51 11.56 1.29 5.14
C GLY A 51 11.89 1.66 6.60
N SER A 52 11.49 0.85 7.57
CA SER A 52 11.81 1.05 8.99
C SER A 52 13.24 0.62 9.36
N GLY A 53 14.04 0.17 8.41
CA GLY A 53 15.38 -0.37 8.64
C GLY A 53 15.34 -1.67 9.46
N ASP A 54 16.12 -1.72 10.53
CA ASP A 54 16.10 -2.85 11.48
C ASP A 54 15.11 -2.63 12.64
N GLY A 55 14.34 -1.54 12.60
CA GLY A 55 13.31 -1.22 13.59
C GLY A 55 12.07 -2.09 13.44
N ALA A 56 11.50 -2.49 14.58
CA ALA A 56 10.21 -3.17 14.61
C ALA A 56 9.07 -2.14 14.46
N VAL A 57 8.12 -2.42 13.57
CA VAL A 57 6.93 -1.58 13.36
C VAL A 57 5.77 -2.15 14.15
N THR A 58 5.05 -1.30 14.87
CA THR A 58 3.86 -1.75 15.62
C THR A 58 2.73 -2.13 14.68
N MET A 59 1.85 -3.05 15.13
CA MET A 59 0.69 -3.48 14.35
C MET A 59 -0.23 -2.31 13.97
N THR A 60 -0.36 -1.31 14.85
CA THR A 60 -1.20 -0.14 14.59
C THR A 60 -0.60 0.75 13.50
N GLU A 61 0.68 1.02 13.58
CA GLU A 61 1.41 1.81 12.60
C GLU A 61 1.45 1.10 11.23
N LEU A 62 1.72 -0.19 11.23
CA LEU A 62 1.75 -0.99 10.00
C LEU A 62 0.38 -1.03 9.31
N ALA A 63 -0.71 -1.19 10.08
CA ALA A 63 -2.07 -1.14 9.54
C ALA A 63 -2.38 0.22 8.89
N HIS A 64 -1.99 1.30 9.58
CA HIS A 64 -2.19 2.66 9.07
C HIS A 64 -1.43 2.92 7.77
N ILE A 65 -0.12 2.61 7.74
CA ILE A 65 0.73 2.84 6.56
C ILE A 65 0.32 1.94 5.39
N ALA A 66 0.00 0.66 5.66
CA ALA A 66 -0.43 -0.28 4.63
C ALA A 66 -1.89 -0.06 4.16
N GLY A 67 -2.64 0.86 4.78
CA GLY A 67 -4.04 1.12 4.45
C GLY A 67 -4.96 -0.07 4.72
N LEU A 68 -4.65 -0.89 5.73
CA LEU A 68 -5.37 -2.11 6.07
C LEU A 68 -6.13 -1.98 7.38
N SER A 69 -7.29 -2.64 7.47
CA SER A 69 -7.91 -2.87 8.77
C SER A 69 -7.06 -3.81 9.63
N ARG A 70 -7.18 -3.73 10.96
CA ARG A 70 -6.44 -4.60 11.89
C ARG A 70 -6.64 -6.09 11.60
N SER A 71 -7.86 -6.50 11.26
CA SER A 71 -8.17 -7.88 10.91
C SER A 71 -7.46 -8.31 9.61
N ARG A 72 -7.52 -7.49 8.57
CA ARG A 72 -6.84 -7.76 7.29
C ARG A 72 -5.33 -7.82 7.47
N LEU A 73 -4.76 -6.90 8.26
CA LEU A 73 -3.33 -6.93 8.57
C LEU A 73 -2.95 -8.22 9.30
N SER A 74 -3.73 -8.64 10.32
CA SER A 74 -3.44 -9.88 11.07
C SER A 74 -3.39 -11.09 10.14
N HIS A 75 -4.41 -11.28 9.29
CA HIS A 75 -4.44 -12.40 8.33
C HIS A 75 -3.29 -12.33 7.30
N ALA A 76 -2.94 -11.14 6.84
CA ALA A 76 -1.82 -10.97 5.92
C ALA A 76 -0.49 -11.33 6.59
N LEU A 77 -0.29 -10.89 7.84
CA LEU A 77 0.93 -11.21 8.62
C LEU A 77 1.01 -12.69 8.98
N ASP A 78 -0.11 -13.35 9.30
CA ASP A 78 -0.14 -14.81 9.53
C ASP A 78 0.43 -15.55 8.31
N SER A 79 -0.06 -15.20 7.11
CA SER A 79 0.43 -15.78 5.86
C SER A 79 1.89 -15.46 5.56
N LEU A 80 2.36 -14.25 5.86
CA LEU A 80 3.75 -13.83 5.65
C LEU A 80 4.71 -14.51 6.64
N GLU A 81 4.27 -14.71 7.88
CA GLU A 81 5.03 -15.40 8.93
C GLU A 81 5.12 -16.90 8.67
N GLU A 82 4.03 -17.56 8.27
CA GLU A 82 4.04 -18.97 7.83
C GLU A 82 5.04 -19.25 6.71
N ARG A 83 5.25 -18.26 5.82
CA ARG A 83 6.23 -18.32 4.73
C ARG A 83 7.65 -17.91 5.17
N GLY A 84 7.83 -17.49 6.42
CA GLY A 84 9.12 -17.06 6.96
C GLY A 84 9.62 -15.71 6.44
N TRP A 85 8.76 -14.86 5.88
CA TRP A 85 9.15 -13.56 5.32
C TRP A 85 9.08 -12.42 6.34
N VAL A 86 8.27 -12.58 7.37
CA VAL A 86 8.10 -11.65 8.49
C VAL A 86 8.23 -12.42 9.79
N ALA A 87 8.73 -11.78 10.83
CA ALA A 87 8.73 -12.28 12.20
C ALA A 87 7.96 -11.30 13.09
N ARG A 88 7.09 -11.84 13.95
CA ARG A 88 6.40 -11.05 14.98
C ARG A 88 7.08 -11.23 16.33
N SER A 89 7.16 -10.18 17.10
CA SER A 89 7.69 -10.19 18.46
C SER A 89 6.85 -9.30 19.38
N SER A 90 6.82 -9.62 20.67
CA SER A 90 6.31 -8.71 21.68
C SER A 90 7.36 -7.68 22.01
N CYS A 91 6.97 -6.42 22.15
CA CYS A 91 7.89 -5.37 22.55
C CYS A 91 8.43 -5.65 23.97
N SER A 92 9.73 -5.49 24.20
CA SER A 92 10.37 -5.76 25.49
C SER A 92 9.89 -4.84 26.61
N SER A 93 9.42 -3.65 26.27
CA SER A 93 8.93 -2.64 27.21
C SER A 93 7.40 -2.76 27.47
N ASP A 94 6.64 -3.33 26.55
CA ASP A 94 5.20 -3.58 26.71
C ASP A 94 4.81 -4.87 25.97
N LYS A 95 4.62 -5.94 26.75
CA LYS A 95 4.22 -7.26 26.23
C LYS A 95 2.87 -7.27 25.49
N ARG A 96 2.08 -6.18 25.60
CA ARG A 96 0.80 -6.03 24.89
C ARG A 96 0.97 -5.46 23.49
N THR A 97 2.12 -4.85 23.19
CA THR A 97 2.41 -4.26 21.89
C THR A 97 3.14 -5.29 21.02
N LEU A 98 2.42 -5.83 20.04
CA LEU A 98 2.99 -6.67 18.99
C LEU A 98 3.66 -5.78 17.95
N SER A 99 4.81 -6.20 17.47
CA SER A 99 5.56 -5.58 16.40
C SER A 99 5.96 -6.64 15.36
N ALA A 100 6.20 -6.19 14.14
CA ALA A 100 6.66 -7.02 13.04
C ALA A 100 8.00 -6.52 12.50
N THR A 101 8.83 -7.43 12.05
CA THR A 101 10.12 -7.16 11.39
C THR A 101 10.26 -8.00 10.13
N LEU A 102 11.01 -7.48 9.17
CA LEU A 102 11.31 -8.17 7.93
C LEU A 102 12.48 -9.16 8.14
N THR A 103 12.29 -10.41 7.77
CA THR A 103 13.36 -11.42 7.81
C THR A 103 14.34 -11.24 6.64
N PRO A 104 15.53 -11.86 6.67
CA PRO A 104 16.43 -11.91 5.51
C PRO A 104 15.75 -12.49 4.26
N ALA A 105 14.93 -13.54 4.41
CA ALA A 105 14.17 -14.14 3.31
C ALA A 105 13.12 -13.17 2.76
N GLY A 106 12.42 -12.41 3.63
CA GLY A 106 11.49 -11.36 3.22
C GLY A 106 12.18 -10.21 2.48
N ARG A 107 13.40 -9.83 2.88
CA ARG A 107 14.19 -8.81 2.15
C ARG A 107 14.59 -9.29 0.75
N GLU A 108 14.98 -10.55 0.61
CA GLU A 108 15.31 -11.12 -0.71
C GLU A 108 14.10 -11.18 -1.63
N LEU A 109 12.95 -11.63 -1.11
CA LEU A 109 11.70 -11.64 -1.85
C LEU A 109 11.30 -10.22 -2.30
N LEU A 110 11.38 -9.24 -1.40
CA LEU A 110 11.07 -7.84 -1.74
C LEU A 110 12.01 -7.31 -2.84
N ARG A 111 13.30 -7.65 -2.78
CA ARG A 111 14.27 -7.25 -3.80
C ARG A 111 13.94 -7.83 -5.18
N SER A 112 13.47 -9.07 -5.24
CA SER A 112 13.04 -9.71 -6.48
C SER A 112 11.70 -9.16 -7.01
N ALA A 113 10.79 -8.78 -6.11
CA ALA A 113 9.48 -8.25 -6.47
C ALA A 113 9.50 -6.77 -6.89
N ALA A 114 10.43 -5.97 -6.35
CA ALA A 114 10.48 -4.54 -6.59
C ALA A 114 10.58 -4.14 -8.08
N PRO A 115 11.40 -4.77 -8.94
CA PRO A 115 11.47 -4.44 -10.36
C PRO A 115 10.13 -4.62 -11.07
N VAL A 116 9.39 -5.67 -10.78
CA VAL A 116 8.05 -5.94 -11.34
C VAL A 116 7.09 -4.83 -10.96
N HIS A 117 7.04 -4.49 -9.68
CA HIS A 117 6.16 -3.44 -9.17
C HIS A 117 6.50 -2.05 -9.75
N VAL A 118 7.79 -1.71 -9.79
CA VAL A 118 8.26 -0.43 -10.35
C VAL A 118 7.95 -0.33 -11.84
N ALA A 119 8.17 -1.39 -12.63
CA ALA A 119 7.85 -1.42 -14.05
C ALA A 119 6.36 -1.13 -14.29
N GLN A 120 5.48 -1.75 -13.52
CA GLN A 120 4.03 -1.53 -13.61
C GLN A 120 3.61 -0.11 -13.23
N ILE A 121 4.18 0.45 -12.16
CA ILE A 121 3.92 1.85 -11.78
C ILE A 121 4.37 2.80 -12.88
N ARG A 122 5.55 2.57 -13.47
CA ARG A 122 6.02 3.38 -14.59
C ARG A 122 5.08 3.30 -15.77
N GLU A 123 4.81 2.09 -16.27
CA GLU A 123 3.97 1.86 -17.45
C GLU A 123 2.56 2.45 -17.30
N LEU A 124 1.93 2.26 -16.15
CA LEU A 124 0.51 2.59 -15.95
C LEU A 124 0.26 4.00 -15.42
N VAL A 125 1.24 4.59 -14.73
CA VAL A 125 1.03 5.87 -14.00
C VAL A 125 2.04 6.93 -14.40
N LEU A 126 3.34 6.62 -14.42
CA LEU A 126 4.36 7.66 -14.54
C LEU A 126 4.71 7.98 -15.98
N ASP A 127 4.93 6.97 -16.84
CA ASP A 127 5.38 7.17 -18.21
C ASP A 127 4.33 7.80 -19.14
N PRO A 128 3.00 7.59 -18.91
CA PRO A 128 1.97 8.32 -19.67
C PRO A 128 1.90 9.82 -19.37
N LEU A 129 2.54 10.29 -18.29
CA LEU A 129 2.47 11.67 -17.82
C LEU A 129 3.79 12.41 -18.10
N SER A 130 3.71 13.66 -18.50
CA SER A 130 4.83 14.61 -18.50
C SER A 130 5.26 14.92 -17.05
N ASP A 131 6.46 15.49 -16.88
CA ASP A 131 6.97 15.85 -15.54
C ASP A 131 6.04 16.85 -14.81
N ALA A 132 5.48 17.82 -15.54
CA ALA A 132 4.53 18.78 -15.00
C ALA A 132 3.22 18.11 -14.53
N GLU A 133 2.71 17.13 -15.29
CA GLU A 133 1.50 16.38 -14.91
C GLU A 133 1.75 15.47 -13.70
N ARG A 134 2.95 14.87 -13.59
CA ARG A 134 3.36 14.09 -12.40
C ARG A 134 3.38 14.95 -11.15
N GLU A 135 3.95 16.16 -11.24
CA GLU A 135 3.99 17.12 -10.13
C GLU A 135 2.59 17.55 -9.72
N GLN A 136 1.72 17.88 -10.69
CA GLN A 136 0.32 18.23 -10.44
C GLN A 136 -0.45 17.09 -9.77
N LEU A 137 -0.33 15.87 -10.29
CA LEU A 137 -0.97 14.69 -9.71
C LEU A 137 -0.50 14.44 -8.27
N GLY A 138 0.81 14.51 -8.02
CA GLY A 138 1.38 14.39 -6.68
C GLY A 138 0.84 15.44 -5.72
N GLY A 139 0.76 16.70 -6.14
CA GLY A 139 0.20 17.79 -5.36
C GLY A 139 -1.28 17.61 -5.04
N ILE A 140 -2.07 17.17 -6.02
CA ILE A 140 -3.51 16.88 -5.85
C ILE A 140 -3.71 15.75 -4.84
N LEU A 141 -3.01 14.63 -5.00
CA LEU A 141 -3.12 13.48 -4.10
C LEU A 141 -2.68 13.83 -2.67
N THR A 142 -1.59 14.57 -2.51
CA THR A 142 -1.11 15.05 -1.20
C THR A 142 -2.17 15.91 -0.49
N LYS A 143 -2.91 16.72 -1.24
CA LYS A 143 -4.00 17.55 -0.70
C LYS A 143 -5.22 16.72 -0.28
N LEU A 144 -5.53 15.64 -1.00
CA LEU A 144 -6.73 14.81 -0.76
C LEU A 144 -6.53 13.76 0.34
N LEU A 145 -5.34 13.17 0.43
CA LEU A 145 -5.02 12.06 1.33
C LEU A 145 -5.39 12.30 2.81
N PRO A 146 -5.12 13.48 3.43
CA PRO A 146 -5.45 13.70 4.84
C PRO A 146 -6.94 13.55 5.15
N GLY A 147 -7.81 14.02 4.26
CA GLY A 147 -9.27 13.92 4.43
C GLY A 147 -9.75 12.47 4.36
N VAL A 148 -9.21 11.68 3.41
CA VAL A 148 -9.55 10.26 3.28
C VAL A 148 -9.03 9.46 4.48
N THR A 149 -7.79 9.72 4.91
CA THR A 149 -7.18 9.03 6.06
C THR A 149 -7.90 9.31 7.38
N ALA A 150 -8.37 10.55 7.59
CA ALA A 150 -9.10 10.92 8.79
C ALA A 150 -10.51 10.29 8.87
N ALA A 151 -11.03 9.78 7.75
CA ALA A 151 -12.34 9.13 7.68
C ALA A 151 -12.28 7.59 7.90
N LEU A 152 -11.05 7.00 8.03
CA LEU A 152 -10.83 5.58 8.31
C LEU A 152 -10.74 5.29 9.80
#